data_1bd9fef7c3914a010113344f09dd2eaa
#
_entry.id   1bd9fef7c3914a010113344f09dd2eaa
#
_cell.length_a   1.000
_cell.length_b   1.000
_cell.length_c   1.000
_cell.angle_alpha   90.00
_cell.angle_beta   90.00
_cell.angle_gamma   90.00
#
_symmetry.space_group_name_H-M   'P 1'
#
loop_
_entity.id
_entity.type
_entity.pdbx_description
1 polymer ?
#
loop_
_entity_poly.entity_id
_entity_poly.type
_entity_poly.pdbx_seq_one_letter_code
_entity_poly.pdbx_strand_id
1 'polypeptide(L)'
;MCPTINQLTKKGRKKTEKRTKGPALSFGFNVLKNRPKKYPSSYKRGVCLKVFTVTPKKPNSALRKVARVRLTNGMEVTAYIPGIGHNLQEHSVVLLRGGRVKDLPGVRYHVVRGVLDTSGVEGRKQKRSKYGAKKSK
;
A
#
# COMPACT_ATOMS: atom_id res chain seq x y z
N MET A 1 -21.06 17.61 21.44
CA MET A 1 -21.34 17.97 22.84
C MET A 1 -20.32 17.36 23.78
N CYS A 2 -19.83 18.17 24.73
CA CYS A 2 -18.91 17.65 25.76
C CYS A 2 -19.73 17.03 26.90
N PRO A 3 -19.46 15.78 27.31
CA PRO A 3 -20.14 15.19 28.45
C PRO A 3 -19.68 15.84 29.75
N THR A 4 -20.58 15.92 30.73
CA THR A 4 -20.25 16.42 32.06
C THR A 4 -19.47 15.36 32.85
N ILE A 5 -18.79 15.80 33.93
CA ILE A 5 -18.04 14.89 34.80
C ILE A 5 -18.95 13.78 35.36
N ASN A 6 -20.19 14.13 35.73
CA ASN A 6 -21.15 13.16 36.27
C ASN A 6 -21.52 12.10 35.24
N GLN A 7 -21.67 12.48 33.96
CA GLN A 7 -21.93 11.53 32.88
C GLN A 7 -20.73 10.61 32.63
N LEU A 8 -19.50 11.11 32.75
CA LEU A 8 -18.30 10.31 32.56
C LEU A 8 -18.06 9.32 33.71
N THR A 9 -18.56 9.61 34.94
CA THR A 9 -18.48 8.65 36.05
C THR A 9 -19.42 7.48 35.85
N LYS A 10 -20.56 7.69 35.19
CA LYS A 10 -21.55 6.65 34.92
C LYS A 10 -21.20 5.82 33.67
N LYS A 11 -20.71 6.49 32.63
CA LYS A 11 -20.26 5.84 31.39
C LYS A 11 -18.89 6.39 31.01
N GLY A 12 -17.84 5.59 31.18
CA GLY A 12 -16.49 5.97 30.80
C GLY A 12 -16.36 6.17 29.29
N ARG A 13 -15.29 6.83 28.88
CA ARG A 13 -14.99 7.01 27.47
C ARG A 13 -14.56 5.69 26.87
N LYS A 14 -15.12 5.36 25.70
CA LYS A 14 -14.70 4.21 24.91
C LYS A 14 -13.66 4.68 23.90
N LYS A 15 -12.57 3.91 23.80
CA LYS A 15 -11.60 4.17 22.74
C LYS A 15 -12.23 3.84 21.39
N THR A 16 -12.08 4.77 20.44
CA THR A 16 -12.50 4.51 19.07
C THR A 16 -11.51 3.52 18.44
N GLU A 17 -12.02 2.43 17.90
CA GLU A 17 -11.19 1.48 17.19
C GLU A 17 -10.71 2.07 15.87
N LYS A 18 -9.40 1.98 15.64
CA LYS A 18 -8.81 2.43 14.39
C LYS A 18 -9.02 1.38 13.31
N ARG A 19 -9.62 1.80 12.21
CA ARG A 19 -9.76 0.94 11.03
C ARG A 19 -8.54 1.06 10.14
N THR A 20 -8.19 -0.05 9.49
CA THR A 20 -7.12 -0.01 8.50
C THR A 20 -7.51 0.88 7.32
N LYS A 21 -6.55 1.64 6.82
CA LYS A 21 -6.72 2.46 5.62
C LYS A 21 -6.44 1.68 4.34
N GLY A 22 -5.93 0.45 4.48
CA GLY A 22 -5.64 -0.44 3.35
C GLY A 22 -6.39 -1.76 3.48
N PRO A 23 -7.72 -1.80 3.24
CA PRO A 23 -8.51 -3.01 3.47
C PRO A 23 -8.09 -4.20 2.61
N ALA A 24 -7.48 -3.98 1.45
CA ALA A 24 -7.03 -5.06 0.58
C ALA A 24 -5.98 -5.97 1.23
N LEU A 25 -5.24 -5.46 2.21
CA LEU A 25 -4.23 -6.25 2.93
C LEU A 25 -4.82 -7.08 4.07
N SER A 26 -6.08 -6.83 4.43
CA SER A 26 -6.73 -7.46 5.59
C SER A 26 -7.68 -8.59 5.23
N PHE A 27 -8.11 -8.68 3.98
CA PHE A 27 -9.15 -9.63 3.58
C PHE A 27 -8.61 -10.68 2.61
N GLY A 28 -9.14 -11.88 2.73
CA GLY A 28 -8.93 -12.97 1.79
C GLY A 28 -10.22 -13.72 1.61
N PHE A 29 -10.17 -14.84 0.91
CA PHE A 29 -11.35 -15.65 0.59
C PHE A 29 -11.09 -17.10 0.95
N ASN A 30 -12.02 -17.69 1.68
CA ASN A 30 -11.96 -19.11 2.00
C ASN A 30 -12.70 -19.90 0.94
N VAL A 31 -11.96 -20.57 0.06
CA VAL A 31 -12.50 -21.31 -1.09
C VAL A 31 -13.37 -22.50 -0.62
N LEU A 32 -12.94 -23.19 0.43
CA LEU A 32 -13.65 -24.37 0.93
C LEU A 32 -15.03 -24.00 1.48
N LYS A 33 -15.12 -22.91 2.24
CA LYS A 33 -16.38 -22.43 2.81
C LYS A 33 -17.09 -21.41 1.94
N ASN A 34 -16.48 -21.03 0.83
CA ASN A 34 -17.02 -20.08 -0.16
C ASN A 34 -17.48 -18.75 0.47
N ARG A 35 -16.65 -18.19 1.36
CA ARG A 35 -16.94 -16.92 2.06
C ARG A 35 -15.66 -16.11 2.28
N PRO A 36 -15.78 -14.77 2.40
CA PRO A 36 -14.62 -13.95 2.74
C PRO A 36 -14.08 -14.25 4.14
N LYS A 37 -12.77 -14.18 4.28
CA LYS A 37 -12.11 -14.36 5.56
C LYS A 37 -11.23 -13.15 5.86
N LYS A 38 -11.32 -12.63 7.08
CA LYS A 38 -10.47 -11.54 7.53
C LYS A 38 -9.20 -12.12 8.15
N TYR A 39 -8.06 -11.82 7.55
CA TYR A 39 -6.76 -12.14 8.13
C TYR A 39 -5.79 -11.01 7.80
N PRO A 40 -5.43 -10.18 8.81
CA PRO A 40 -4.54 -9.06 8.56
C PRO A 40 -3.14 -9.53 8.19
N SER A 41 -2.54 -8.84 7.24
CA SER A 41 -1.16 -9.09 6.83
C SER A 41 -0.53 -7.77 6.44
N SER A 42 0.77 -7.61 6.73
CA SER A 42 1.50 -6.38 6.41
C SER A 42 1.79 -6.25 4.93
N TYR A 43 1.92 -7.37 4.24
CA TYR A 43 2.30 -7.45 2.84
C TYR A 43 1.41 -8.42 2.08
N LYS A 44 1.18 -8.13 0.81
CA LYS A 44 0.50 -9.04 -0.11
C LYS A 44 1.25 -9.07 -1.43
N ARG A 45 1.35 -10.26 -2.01
CA ARG A 45 1.89 -10.42 -3.35
C ARG A 45 0.80 -10.19 -4.39
N GLY A 46 1.19 -9.64 -5.53
CA GLY A 46 0.26 -9.42 -6.62
C GLY A 46 0.95 -9.41 -7.96
N VAL A 47 0.16 -9.34 -9.01
CA VAL A 47 0.64 -9.28 -10.39
C VAL A 47 0.21 -7.95 -11.00
N CYS A 48 1.14 -7.26 -11.66
CA CYS A 48 0.84 -5.98 -12.31
C CYS A 48 -0.07 -6.22 -13.52
N LEU A 49 -1.21 -5.54 -13.54
CA LEU A 49 -2.12 -5.54 -14.69
C LEU A 49 -1.75 -4.44 -15.67
N LYS A 50 -1.31 -3.30 -15.15
CA LYS A 50 -0.96 -2.14 -15.96
C LYS A 50 -0.01 -1.25 -15.17
N VAL A 51 0.95 -0.66 -15.85
CA VAL A 51 1.87 0.34 -15.26
C VAL A 51 1.66 1.66 -16.02
N PHE A 52 1.42 2.74 -15.29
CA PHE A 52 1.12 4.03 -15.89
C PHE A 52 1.57 5.18 -14.98
N THR A 53 1.40 6.40 -15.47
CA THR A 53 1.74 7.60 -14.70
C THR A 53 0.47 8.36 -14.36
N VAL A 54 0.48 9.02 -13.19
CA VAL A 54 -0.66 9.81 -12.69
C VAL A 54 -0.16 11.17 -12.25
N THR A 55 -0.94 12.21 -12.54
CA THR A 55 -0.67 13.56 -12.04
C THR A 55 -1.14 13.68 -10.59
N PRO A 56 -0.34 14.26 -9.68
CA PRO A 56 -0.80 14.49 -8.32
C PRO A 56 -1.85 15.59 -8.27
N LYS A 57 -2.60 15.65 -7.16
CA LYS A 57 -3.57 16.73 -6.99
C LYS A 57 -2.86 18.06 -6.68
N LYS A 58 -3.56 19.16 -6.95
CA LYS A 58 -3.06 20.51 -6.67
C LYS A 58 -2.64 20.67 -5.20
N PRO A 59 -1.58 21.41 -4.87
CA PRO A 59 -0.79 22.30 -5.75
C PRO A 59 0.42 21.62 -6.41
N ASN A 60 0.58 20.30 -6.30
CA ASN A 60 1.74 19.62 -6.84
C ASN A 60 1.57 19.28 -8.32
N SER A 61 2.70 19.15 -9.01
CA SER A 61 2.74 18.76 -10.40
C SER A 61 3.93 17.84 -10.64
N ALA A 62 3.68 16.71 -11.26
CA ALA A 62 4.72 15.71 -11.61
C ALA A 62 4.05 14.56 -12.36
N LEU A 63 4.87 13.63 -12.85
CA LEU A 63 4.38 12.36 -13.37
C LEU A 63 4.73 11.28 -12.35
N ARG A 64 3.75 10.85 -11.58
CA ARG A 64 3.92 9.83 -10.54
C ARG A 64 3.73 8.45 -11.15
N LYS A 65 4.67 7.54 -10.91
CA LYS A 65 4.62 6.17 -11.44
C LYS A 65 3.77 5.31 -10.52
N VAL A 66 2.75 4.67 -11.09
CA VAL A 66 1.85 3.79 -10.33
C VAL A 66 1.60 2.51 -11.14
N ALA A 67 1.15 1.48 -10.46
CA ALA A 67 0.81 0.21 -11.08
C ALA A 67 -0.56 -0.26 -10.59
N ARG A 68 -1.36 -0.77 -11.51
CA ARG A 68 -2.59 -1.47 -11.16
C ARG A 68 -2.23 -2.92 -10.91
N VAL A 69 -2.50 -3.42 -9.70
CA VAL A 69 -2.05 -4.74 -9.26
C VAL A 69 -3.23 -5.57 -8.81
N ARG A 70 -3.30 -6.82 -9.27
CA ARG A 70 -4.25 -7.81 -8.76
C ARG A 70 -3.54 -8.62 -7.67
N LEU A 71 -4.06 -8.54 -6.45
CA LEU A 71 -3.51 -9.26 -5.31
C LEU A 71 -3.90 -10.74 -5.33
N THR A 72 -3.20 -11.54 -4.53
CA THR A 72 -3.47 -12.98 -4.41
C THR A 72 -4.86 -13.28 -3.86
N ASN A 73 -5.47 -12.32 -3.15
CA ASN A 73 -6.84 -12.45 -2.65
C ASN A 73 -7.92 -12.05 -3.69
N GLY A 74 -7.52 -11.73 -4.90
CA GLY A 74 -8.44 -11.35 -5.99
C GLY A 74 -8.78 -9.88 -6.08
N MET A 75 -8.36 -9.06 -5.12
CA MET A 75 -8.64 -7.62 -5.14
C MET A 75 -7.66 -6.87 -6.06
N GLU A 76 -8.18 -5.91 -6.80
CA GLU A 76 -7.37 -5.04 -7.66
C GLU A 76 -7.17 -3.68 -6.99
N VAL A 77 -5.92 -3.25 -6.90
CA VAL A 77 -5.59 -1.98 -6.25
C VAL A 77 -4.54 -1.22 -7.07
N THR A 78 -4.49 0.09 -6.86
CA THR A 78 -3.46 0.95 -7.44
C THR A 78 -2.39 1.19 -6.39
N ALA A 79 -1.13 0.92 -6.74
CA ALA A 79 0.00 1.06 -5.83
C ALA A 79 1.05 2.00 -6.43
N TYR A 80 1.68 2.78 -5.55
CA TYR A 80 2.73 3.70 -5.94
C TYR A 80 4.08 2.97 -6.05
N ILE A 81 4.83 3.29 -7.09
CA ILE A 81 6.18 2.75 -7.30
C ILE A 81 7.18 3.81 -6.80
N PRO A 82 7.80 3.61 -5.61
CA PRO A 82 8.70 4.62 -5.06
C PRO A 82 10.08 4.61 -5.75
N GLY A 83 10.74 5.75 -5.69
CA GLY A 83 12.10 5.90 -6.20
C GLY A 83 12.16 6.37 -7.65
N ILE A 84 13.37 6.51 -8.16
CA ILE A 84 13.63 6.98 -9.52
C ILE A 84 13.76 5.79 -10.45
N GLY A 85 12.89 5.72 -11.45
CA GLY A 85 12.91 4.67 -12.44
C GLY A 85 12.44 3.32 -11.92
N HIS A 86 12.02 2.44 -12.80
CA HIS A 86 11.60 1.08 -12.45
C HIS A 86 11.72 0.18 -13.68
N ASN A 87 11.67 -1.13 -13.43
CA ASN A 87 11.67 -2.13 -14.49
C ASN A 87 10.35 -2.90 -14.57
N LEU A 88 9.30 -2.38 -13.95
CA LEU A 88 8.00 -3.05 -13.93
C LEU A 88 7.28 -2.92 -15.27
N GLN A 89 6.59 -3.97 -15.62
CA GLN A 89 5.78 -4.04 -16.83
C GLN A 89 4.57 -4.92 -16.55
N GLU A 90 3.68 -5.06 -17.52
CA GLU A 90 2.52 -5.94 -17.40
C GLU A 90 2.96 -7.36 -17.06
N HIS A 91 2.24 -8.01 -16.15
CA HIS A 91 2.49 -9.36 -15.62
C HIS A 91 3.71 -9.49 -14.69
N SER A 92 4.33 -8.39 -14.28
CA SER A 92 5.37 -8.45 -13.26
C SER A 92 4.78 -8.80 -11.89
N VAL A 93 5.47 -9.69 -11.16
CA VAL A 93 5.06 -10.06 -9.80
C VAL A 93 5.68 -9.08 -8.81
N VAL A 94 4.85 -8.49 -7.94
CA VAL A 94 5.30 -7.48 -6.98
C VAL A 94 4.80 -7.80 -5.59
N LEU A 95 5.46 -7.22 -4.59
CA LEU A 95 5.01 -7.26 -3.21
C LEU A 95 4.53 -5.87 -2.81
N LEU A 96 3.32 -5.79 -2.27
CA LEU A 96 2.72 -4.53 -1.83
C LEU A 96 2.73 -4.42 -0.32
N ARG A 97 2.91 -3.19 0.15
CA ARG A 97 2.73 -2.83 1.57
C ARG A 97 1.72 -1.70 1.69
N GLY A 98 1.20 -1.52 2.90
CA GLY A 98 0.34 -0.38 3.18
C GLY A 98 1.11 0.94 3.16
N GLY A 99 0.40 2.01 3.04
CA GLY A 99 0.95 3.36 3.02
C GLY A 99 0.30 4.18 1.92
N ARG A 100 -0.39 5.23 2.34
CA ARG A 100 -1.09 6.11 1.40
C ARG A 100 -0.14 7.15 0.80
N VAL A 101 -0.36 7.49 -0.45
CA VAL A 101 0.30 8.63 -1.09
C VAL A 101 -0.67 9.82 -1.01
N LYS A 102 -0.29 10.85 -0.26
CA LYS A 102 -1.16 12.00 0.00
C LYS A 102 -1.50 12.76 -1.29
N ASP A 103 -0.54 12.85 -2.21
CA ASP A 103 -0.71 13.58 -3.48
C ASP A 103 -1.57 12.85 -4.50
N LEU A 104 -1.78 11.56 -4.35
CA LEU A 104 -2.48 10.74 -5.33
C LEU A 104 -3.77 10.20 -4.72
N PRO A 105 -4.94 10.65 -5.19
CA PRO A 105 -6.21 10.13 -4.68
C PRO A 105 -6.40 8.66 -5.04
N GLY A 106 -6.85 7.86 -4.07
CA GLY A 106 -7.11 6.45 -4.26
C GLY A 106 -5.90 5.53 -4.22
N VAL A 107 -4.70 6.07 -4.05
CA VAL A 107 -3.48 5.26 -3.93
C VAL A 107 -3.17 5.04 -2.45
N ARG A 108 -3.39 3.82 -1.97
CA ARG A 108 -3.27 3.45 -0.54
C ARG A 108 -2.13 2.47 -0.28
N TYR A 109 -1.39 2.10 -1.29
CA TYR A 109 -0.37 1.04 -1.20
C TYR A 109 0.90 1.46 -1.91
N HIS A 110 2.01 0.84 -1.51
CA HIS A 110 3.32 1.05 -2.14
C HIS A 110 3.88 -0.29 -2.61
N VAL A 111 4.58 -0.28 -3.74
CA VAL A 111 5.35 -1.44 -4.20
C VAL A 111 6.67 -1.48 -3.42
N VAL A 112 7.03 -2.66 -2.89
CA VAL A 112 8.30 -2.85 -2.18
C VAL A 112 9.42 -3.03 -3.21
N ARG A 113 10.41 -2.14 -3.19
CA ARG A 113 11.55 -2.20 -4.12
C ARG A 113 12.56 -3.27 -3.68
N GLY A 114 13.15 -3.93 -4.66
CA GLY A 114 14.19 -4.92 -4.41
C GLY A 114 13.68 -6.31 -4.07
N VAL A 115 12.37 -6.56 -4.20
CA VAL A 115 11.73 -7.84 -3.89
C VAL A 115 10.97 -8.33 -5.13
N LEU A 116 11.01 -9.63 -5.37
CA LEU A 116 10.35 -10.28 -6.51
C LEU A 116 10.85 -9.65 -7.84
N ASP A 117 9.94 -9.28 -8.73
CA ASP A 117 10.29 -8.73 -10.05
C ASP A 117 10.67 -7.24 -10.01
N THR A 118 10.55 -6.59 -8.86
CA THR A 118 10.89 -5.18 -8.72
C THR A 118 12.36 -5.02 -8.35
N SER A 119 13.15 -4.38 -9.21
CA SER A 119 14.55 -4.09 -8.89
C SER A 119 14.66 -2.94 -7.89
N GLY A 120 15.76 -2.89 -7.14
CA GLY A 120 16.06 -1.77 -6.28
C GLY A 120 16.41 -0.52 -7.10
N VAL A 121 16.44 0.63 -6.42
CA VAL A 121 16.82 1.90 -7.05
C VAL A 121 18.34 1.94 -7.21
N GLU A 122 18.81 2.16 -8.42
CA GLU A 122 20.25 2.23 -8.72
C GLU A 122 20.87 3.52 -8.21
N GLY A 123 22.11 3.44 -7.76
CA GLY A 123 22.89 4.60 -7.31
C GLY A 123 22.42 5.19 -5.98
N ARG A 124 21.56 4.52 -5.26
CA ARG A 124 21.02 5.00 -3.98
C ARG A 124 22.02 4.72 -2.86
N LYS A 125 22.44 5.75 -2.14
CA LYS A 125 23.39 5.64 -1.02
C LYS A 125 22.72 5.83 0.35
N GLN A 126 21.68 6.66 0.42
CA GLN A 126 20.94 6.94 1.64
C GLN A 126 19.59 6.27 1.60
N LYS A 127 19.09 5.87 2.76
CA LYS A 127 17.76 5.21 2.91
C LYS A 127 17.61 3.98 2.01
N ARG A 128 18.69 3.21 1.87
CA ARG A 128 18.75 2.07 0.97
C ARG A 128 17.67 1.02 1.24
N SER A 129 17.35 0.81 2.51
CA SER A 129 16.32 -0.18 2.90
C SER A 129 14.94 0.15 2.33
N LYS A 130 14.62 1.43 2.21
CA LYS A 130 13.32 1.85 1.67
C LYS A 130 13.21 1.66 0.16
N TYR A 131 14.33 1.62 -0.54
CA TYR A 131 14.35 1.55 -2.00
C TYR A 131 15.03 0.29 -2.52
N GLY A 132 15.30 -0.66 -1.65
CA GLY A 132 15.84 -1.95 -2.06
C GLY A 132 17.26 -1.90 -2.64
N ALA A 133 18.05 -0.90 -2.26
CA ALA A 133 19.41 -0.74 -2.78
C ALA A 133 20.42 -1.51 -1.92
N LYS A 134 21.40 -2.12 -2.59
CA LYS A 134 22.48 -2.83 -1.90
C LYS A 134 23.55 -1.84 -1.46
N LYS A 135 24.31 -2.22 -0.42
CA LYS A 135 25.40 -1.39 0.07
C LYS A 135 26.49 -1.26 -1.00
N SER A 136 26.86 -0.04 -1.33
CA SER A 136 27.98 0.22 -2.23
C SER A 136 29.29 -0.07 -1.51
N LYS A 137 30.23 -0.65 -2.21
CA LYS A 137 31.58 -0.89 -1.67
C LYS A 137 32.38 0.39 -1.62
#